data_d345931a31030ac6e9eb787bc83c7b4d
#
_entry.id   d345931a31030ac6e9eb787bc83c7b4d
#
_cell.length_a   1.000
_cell.length_b   1.000
_cell.length_c   1.000
_cell.angle_alpha   90.00
_cell.angle_beta   90.00
_cell.angle_gamma   90.00
#
_symmetry.space_group_name_H-M   'P 1'
#
loop_
_entity.id
_entity.type
_entity.pdbx_description
1 polymer ?
#
loop_
_entity_poly.entity_id
_entity_poly.type
_entity_poly.pdbx_seq_one_letter_code
_entity_poly.pdbx_strand_id
1 'polypeptide(L)'
;MSDNEITSTVTRAISEQYDEFQASLEALALLGVQQKYLNYGYQSSTDQTYEQTQEQLCLEVFGAAEIAPTDVLVDVGFGSGEQSLLLSSHFEFAQYTGFNISVNQVRHATHRAADRHLSHKLEYRHGEAEVLPDVAENSVDKLMAVECAFYFDRARFYARAAQVLKPGGRAVLADITLANWLSFLGRMREDFKRVGTHGANQRIWEKHLVTRSIRDINPETRPGVQRTVFRILKLASLARITGAQRREWWKMAFYTQLVAIGQMLRMVRYELIVLEKKA
;
A
#
# COMPACT_ATOMS: atom_id res chain seq x y z
N MET A 1 30.53 0.36 -9.35
CA MET A 1 29.56 0.06 -8.26
C MET A 1 28.20 0.36 -8.84
N SER A 2 27.43 -0.67 -9.08
CA SER A 2 26.12 -0.56 -9.72
C SER A 2 25.12 0.10 -8.76
N ASP A 3 24.27 0.99 -9.27
CA ASP A 3 23.23 1.72 -8.53
C ASP A 3 22.17 0.83 -7.81
N ASN A 4 22.40 -0.47 -7.77
CA ASN A 4 21.55 -1.47 -7.12
C ASN A 4 21.81 -1.65 -5.62
N GLU A 5 22.72 -0.92 -5.00
CA GLU A 5 23.13 -1.15 -3.60
C GLU A 5 22.66 -0.09 -2.60
N ILE A 6 21.78 0.82 -2.97
CA ILE A 6 21.28 1.79 -1.98
C ILE A 6 19.82 1.48 -1.63
N THR A 7 19.59 0.32 -1.09
CA THR A 7 18.49 0.21 -0.15
C THR A 7 18.82 1.12 1.02
N SER A 8 18.18 2.26 1.15
CA SER A 8 18.44 3.17 2.26
C SER A 8 18.29 2.39 3.58
N THR A 9 19.01 2.76 4.61
CA THR A 9 18.91 2.11 5.94
C THR A 9 17.45 2.04 6.39
N VAL A 10 16.63 3.00 6.01
CA VAL A 10 15.20 3.05 6.32
C VAL A 10 14.40 2.03 5.52
N THR A 11 14.67 1.88 4.22
CA THR A 11 13.99 0.87 3.37
C THR A 11 14.31 -0.52 3.88
N ARG A 12 15.57 -0.79 4.28
CA ARG A 12 15.96 -2.05 4.90
C ARG A 12 15.19 -2.31 6.20
N ALA A 13 15.11 -1.33 7.10
CA ALA A 13 14.38 -1.47 8.35
C ALA A 13 12.89 -1.74 8.14
N ILE A 14 12.27 -1.11 7.13
CA ILE A 14 10.89 -1.37 6.72
C ILE A 14 10.76 -2.79 6.18
N SER A 15 11.67 -3.24 5.31
CA SER A 15 11.67 -4.60 4.76
C SER A 15 11.77 -5.66 5.86
N GLU A 16 12.73 -5.52 6.78
CA GLU A 16 12.90 -6.42 7.92
C GLU A 16 11.65 -6.46 8.81
N GLN A 17 11.04 -5.31 9.06
CA GLN A 17 9.79 -5.22 9.82
C GLN A 17 8.65 -5.99 9.15
N TYR A 18 8.48 -5.87 7.84
CA TYR A 18 7.43 -6.59 7.11
C TYR A 18 7.72 -8.07 6.94
N ASP A 19 9.00 -8.49 6.84
CA ASP A 19 9.39 -9.89 6.85
C ASP A 19 9.08 -10.57 8.20
N GLU A 20 9.38 -9.89 9.32
CA GLU A 20 9.02 -10.37 10.67
C GLU A 20 7.50 -10.39 10.86
N PHE A 21 6.80 -9.39 10.34
CA PHE A 21 5.35 -9.33 10.40
C PHE A 21 4.69 -10.46 9.61
N GLN A 22 5.16 -10.74 8.40
CA GLN A 22 4.68 -11.85 7.57
C GLN A 22 4.90 -13.20 8.27
N ALA A 23 6.08 -13.43 8.84
CA ALA A 23 6.36 -14.63 9.61
C ALA A 23 5.41 -14.78 10.83
N SER A 24 5.08 -13.68 11.48
CA SER A 24 4.11 -13.66 12.59
C SER A 24 2.70 -14.01 12.11
N LEU A 25 2.28 -13.52 10.93
CA LEU A 25 0.99 -13.86 10.33
C LEU A 25 0.90 -15.33 9.95
N GLU A 26 1.96 -15.90 9.40
CA GLU A 26 2.04 -17.34 9.08
C GLU A 26 1.91 -18.20 10.35
N ALA A 27 2.60 -17.82 11.43
CA ALA A 27 2.46 -18.50 12.72
C ALA A 27 1.04 -18.40 13.31
N LEU A 28 0.37 -17.25 13.15
CA LEU A 28 -1.02 -17.06 13.57
C LEU A 28 -1.99 -17.88 12.72
N ALA A 29 -1.71 -18.04 11.42
CA ALA A 29 -2.53 -18.84 10.51
C ALA A 29 -2.53 -20.33 10.95
N LEU A 30 -1.42 -20.84 11.46
CA LEU A 30 -1.35 -22.20 12.04
C LEU A 30 -2.25 -22.38 13.29
N LEU A 31 -2.59 -21.26 13.96
CA LEU A 31 -3.52 -21.23 15.09
C LEU A 31 -4.96 -20.93 14.67
N GLY A 32 -5.26 -20.95 13.35
CA GLY A 32 -6.58 -20.65 12.81
C GLY A 32 -6.93 -19.17 12.75
N VAL A 33 -5.97 -18.27 12.97
CA VAL A 33 -6.17 -16.82 12.91
C VAL A 33 -5.63 -16.29 11.59
N GLN A 34 -6.51 -15.95 10.65
CA GLN A 34 -6.12 -15.41 9.35
C GLN A 34 -6.21 -13.88 9.33
N GLN A 35 -5.21 -13.24 8.75
CA GLN A 35 -5.18 -11.83 8.39
C GLN A 35 -4.76 -11.74 6.93
N LYS A 36 -5.72 -11.51 6.05
CA LYS A 36 -5.48 -11.50 4.60
C LYS A 36 -4.92 -10.18 4.11
N TYR A 37 -5.51 -9.08 4.57
CA TYR A 37 -5.16 -7.73 4.13
C TYR A 37 -4.47 -6.94 5.23
N LEU A 38 -3.61 -6.00 4.84
CA LEU A 38 -2.86 -5.14 5.76
C LEU A 38 -3.37 -3.69 5.77
N ASN A 39 -4.36 -3.37 4.94
CA ASN A 39 -4.97 -2.06 4.87
C ASN A 39 -6.03 -1.84 5.97
N TYR A 40 -6.39 -0.59 6.22
CA TYR A 40 -7.37 -0.21 7.23
C TYR A 40 -8.82 -0.46 6.82
N GLY A 41 -9.08 -0.58 5.52
CA GLY A 41 -10.42 -0.85 4.99
C GLY A 41 -11.23 0.42 4.69
N TYR A 42 -12.26 0.24 3.89
CA TYR A 42 -13.24 1.24 3.48
C TYR A 42 -14.64 0.72 3.84
N GLN A 43 -15.31 1.36 4.76
CA GLN A 43 -16.64 0.96 5.20
C GLN A 43 -17.73 1.66 4.36
N SER A 44 -18.35 0.93 3.46
CA SER A 44 -19.49 1.41 2.66
C SER A 44 -20.84 1.13 3.32
N SER A 45 -20.90 0.14 4.24
CA SER A 45 -22.08 -0.22 5.01
C SER A 45 -21.72 -0.64 6.44
N THR A 46 -22.64 -0.49 7.39
CA THR A 46 -22.41 -0.78 8.82
C THR A 46 -22.35 -2.26 9.14
N ASP A 47 -22.89 -3.12 8.30
CA ASP A 47 -22.96 -4.58 8.45
C ASP A 47 -21.74 -5.32 7.89
N GLN A 48 -20.81 -4.62 7.23
CA GLN A 48 -19.60 -5.21 6.72
C GLN A 48 -18.68 -5.74 7.84
N THR A 49 -18.15 -6.94 7.64
CA THR A 49 -17.05 -7.46 8.44
C THR A 49 -15.79 -6.63 8.22
N TYR A 50 -14.81 -6.73 9.12
CA TYR A 50 -13.53 -6.02 8.95
C TYR A 50 -12.82 -6.43 7.66
N GLU A 51 -12.80 -7.73 7.31
CA GLU A 51 -12.20 -8.24 6.07
C GLU A 51 -12.90 -7.65 4.83
N GLN A 52 -14.24 -7.63 4.81
CA GLN A 52 -15.00 -7.03 3.71
C GLN A 52 -14.71 -5.53 3.54
N THR A 53 -14.47 -4.79 4.64
CA THR A 53 -14.04 -3.39 4.51
C THR A 53 -12.66 -3.26 3.90
N GLN A 54 -11.74 -4.19 4.20
CA GLN A 54 -10.40 -4.22 3.61
C GLN A 54 -10.42 -4.57 2.12
N GLU A 55 -11.26 -5.52 1.72
CA GLU A 55 -11.54 -5.84 0.31
C GLU A 55 -12.13 -4.63 -0.41
N GLN A 56 -13.10 -3.95 0.22
CA GLN A 56 -13.74 -2.78 -0.37
C GLN A 56 -12.74 -1.65 -0.65
N LEU A 57 -11.74 -1.42 0.21
CA LEU A 57 -10.70 -0.41 -0.08
C LEU A 57 -9.90 -0.77 -1.35
N CYS A 58 -9.54 -2.03 -1.50
CA CYS A 58 -8.87 -2.49 -2.72
C CYS A 58 -9.77 -2.27 -3.95
N LEU A 59 -11.06 -2.63 -3.86
CA LEU A 59 -12.02 -2.44 -4.96
C LEU A 59 -12.25 -0.96 -5.31
N GLU A 60 -12.21 -0.05 -4.32
CA GLU A 60 -12.27 1.40 -4.57
C GLU A 60 -11.06 1.88 -5.40
N VAL A 61 -9.85 1.38 -5.10
CA VAL A 61 -8.64 1.71 -5.88
C VAL A 61 -8.74 1.12 -7.29
N PHE A 62 -9.13 -0.15 -7.42
CA PHE A 62 -9.24 -0.82 -8.71
C PHE A 62 -10.33 -0.21 -9.59
N GLY A 63 -11.47 0.12 -9.01
CA GLY A 63 -12.56 0.82 -9.71
C GLY A 63 -12.15 2.20 -10.22
N ALA A 64 -11.41 2.97 -9.38
CA ALA A 64 -10.90 4.29 -9.77
C ALA A 64 -9.81 4.21 -10.86
N ALA A 65 -9.13 3.07 -11.00
CA ALA A 65 -8.16 2.85 -12.08
C ALA A 65 -8.83 2.68 -13.45
N GLU A 66 -10.13 2.32 -13.51
CA GLU A 66 -10.86 2.05 -14.75
C GLU A 66 -10.11 1.02 -15.61
N ILE A 67 -9.90 -0.17 -15.02
CA ILE A 67 -9.12 -1.25 -15.63
C ILE A 67 -9.85 -1.82 -16.85
N ALA A 68 -9.13 -1.94 -17.96
CA ALA A 68 -9.60 -2.56 -19.19
C ALA A 68 -8.97 -3.97 -19.38
N PRO A 69 -9.63 -4.88 -20.15
CA PRO A 69 -9.13 -6.24 -20.37
C PRO A 69 -7.74 -6.34 -21.00
N THR A 70 -7.30 -5.30 -21.69
CA THR A 70 -6.00 -5.23 -22.36
C THR A 70 -4.91 -4.56 -21.54
N ASP A 71 -5.23 -4.08 -20.32
CA ASP A 71 -4.31 -3.29 -19.51
C ASP A 71 -3.20 -4.14 -18.92
N VAL A 72 -2.01 -3.56 -18.91
CA VAL A 72 -0.83 -4.02 -18.16
C VAL A 72 -0.77 -3.26 -16.85
N LEU A 73 -0.84 -4.00 -15.75
CA LEU A 73 -0.96 -3.47 -14.42
C LEU A 73 0.35 -3.60 -13.64
N VAL A 74 0.71 -2.56 -12.90
CA VAL A 74 1.75 -2.61 -11.87
C VAL A 74 1.11 -2.26 -10.52
N ASP A 75 1.43 -3.03 -9.50
CA ASP A 75 0.99 -2.81 -8.12
C ASP A 75 2.20 -2.77 -7.19
N VAL A 76 2.32 -1.74 -6.39
CA VAL A 76 3.44 -1.56 -5.48
C VAL A 76 2.99 -1.71 -4.03
N GLY A 77 3.73 -2.51 -3.24
CA GLY A 77 3.38 -2.76 -1.85
C GLY A 77 2.15 -3.65 -1.70
N PHE A 78 2.01 -4.68 -2.51
CA PHE A 78 0.84 -5.57 -2.59
C PHE A 78 0.58 -6.42 -1.31
N GLY A 79 1.39 -6.28 -0.26
CA GLY A 79 1.23 -6.99 1.01
C GLY A 79 1.31 -8.52 0.86
N SER A 80 0.29 -9.23 1.34
CA SER A 80 0.19 -10.71 1.25
C SER A 80 -0.13 -11.25 -0.15
N GLY A 81 -0.43 -10.38 -1.12
CA GLY A 81 -0.91 -10.78 -2.45
C GLY A 81 -2.42 -11.02 -2.55
N GLU A 82 -3.16 -11.01 -1.45
CA GLU A 82 -4.62 -11.23 -1.49
C GLU A 82 -5.34 -10.16 -2.33
N GLN A 83 -4.85 -8.92 -2.36
CA GLN A 83 -5.44 -7.87 -3.21
C GLN A 83 -5.35 -8.20 -4.71
N SER A 84 -4.30 -8.86 -5.18
CA SER A 84 -4.18 -9.26 -6.59
C SER A 84 -5.07 -10.46 -6.93
N LEU A 85 -5.32 -11.36 -5.98
CA LEU A 85 -6.30 -12.43 -6.14
C LEU A 85 -7.72 -11.86 -6.19
N LEU A 86 -8.04 -10.89 -5.34
CA LEU A 86 -9.31 -10.15 -5.38
C LEU A 86 -9.47 -9.41 -6.72
N LEU A 87 -8.42 -8.72 -7.17
CA LEU A 87 -8.40 -8.05 -8.48
C LEU A 87 -8.75 -9.03 -9.60
N SER A 88 -8.09 -10.20 -9.63
CA SER A 88 -8.31 -11.21 -10.66
C SER A 88 -9.70 -11.83 -10.66
N SER A 89 -10.42 -11.76 -9.54
CA SER A 89 -11.80 -12.27 -9.44
C SER A 89 -12.87 -11.26 -9.86
N HIS A 90 -12.51 -9.96 -9.96
CA HIS A 90 -13.46 -8.88 -10.26
C HIS A 90 -13.17 -8.17 -11.58
N PHE A 91 -11.93 -8.22 -12.08
CA PHE A 91 -11.51 -7.47 -13.25
C PHE A 91 -10.78 -8.34 -14.24
N GLU A 92 -11.03 -8.09 -15.54
CA GLU A 92 -10.21 -8.62 -16.62
C GLU A 92 -9.06 -7.64 -16.92
N PHE A 93 -7.85 -8.16 -17.14
CA PHE A 93 -6.65 -7.42 -17.51
C PHE A 93 -5.67 -8.35 -18.23
N ALA A 94 -4.71 -7.80 -18.97
CA ALA A 94 -3.75 -8.60 -19.73
C ALA A 94 -2.66 -9.20 -18.84
N GLN A 95 -2.02 -8.39 -18.00
CA GLN A 95 -0.90 -8.80 -17.17
C GLN A 95 -0.85 -7.96 -15.89
N TYR A 96 -0.41 -8.58 -14.79
CA TYR A 96 -0.15 -7.91 -13.52
C TYR A 96 1.27 -8.22 -13.04
N THR A 97 1.98 -7.17 -12.61
CA THR A 97 3.26 -7.32 -11.91
C THR A 97 3.20 -6.58 -10.57
N GLY A 98 3.32 -7.33 -9.48
CA GLY A 98 3.40 -6.78 -8.13
C GLY A 98 4.84 -6.60 -7.67
N PHE A 99 5.17 -5.43 -7.09
CA PHE A 99 6.47 -5.15 -6.48
C PHE A 99 6.36 -5.00 -4.97
N ASN A 100 7.29 -5.62 -4.24
CA ASN A 100 7.38 -5.48 -2.79
C ASN A 100 8.83 -5.57 -2.32
N ILE A 101 9.15 -4.85 -1.25
CA ILE A 101 10.48 -4.87 -0.61
C ILE A 101 10.65 -6.06 0.35
N SER A 102 9.59 -6.74 0.76
CA SER A 102 9.61 -7.94 1.59
C SER A 102 9.72 -9.19 0.73
N VAL A 103 10.85 -9.89 0.83
CA VAL A 103 11.08 -11.16 0.13
C VAL A 103 10.07 -12.22 0.59
N ASN A 104 9.70 -12.21 1.87
CA ASN A 104 8.74 -13.15 2.42
C ASN A 104 7.34 -12.92 1.84
N GLN A 105 6.90 -11.66 1.67
CA GLN A 105 5.62 -11.36 1.03
C GLN A 105 5.62 -11.72 -0.45
N VAL A 106 6.72 -11.47 -1.19
CA VAL A 106 6.86 -11.90 -2.59
C VAL A 106 6.71 -13.42 -2.71
N ARG A 107 7.44 -14.18 -1.89
CA ARG A 107 7.35 -15.63 -1.87
C ARG A 107 5.94 -16.12 -1.55
N HIS A 108 5.32 -15.55 -0.51
CA HIS A 108 3.96 -15.91 -0.11
C HIS A 108 2.95 -15.65 -1.24
N ALA A 109 2.96 -14.47 -1.85
CA ALA A 109 2.07 -14.11 -2.95
C ALA A 109 2.27 -15.01 -4.19
N THR A 110 3.53 -15.35 -4.51
CA THR A 110 3.84 -16.27 -5.61
C THR A 110 3.23 -17.65 -5.38
N HIS A 111 3.35 -18.20 -4.17
CA HIS A 111 2.71 -19.47 -3.82
C HIS A 111 1.19 -19.39 -3.89
N ARG A 112 0.60 -18.32 -3.37
CA ARG A 112 -0.86 -18.11 -3.40
C ARG A 112 -1.41 -18.02 -4.82
N ALA A 113 -0.69 -17.36 -5.75
CA ALA A 113 -1.07 -17.32 -7.15
C ALA A 113 -0.97 -18.69 -7.83
N ALA A 114 0.08 -19.46 -7.51
CA ALA A 114 0.23 -20.84 -8.02
C ALA A 114 -0.91 -21.76 -7.55
N ASP A 115 -1.27 -21.71 -6.27
CA ASP A 115 -2.39 -22.46 -5.68
C ASP A 115 -3.75 -22.16 -6.35
N ARG A 116 -3.87 -20.96 -6.92
CA ARG A 116 -5.07 -20.50 -7.64
C ARG A 116 -4.95 -20.61 -9.17
N HIS A 117 -3.88 -21.23 -9.67
CA HIS A 117 -3.58 -21.38 -11.11
C HIS A 117 -3.50 -20.03 -11.86
N LEU A 118 -3.06 -18.96 -11.18
CA LEU A 118 -2.98 -17.61 -11.73
C LEU A 118 -1.55 -17.17 -12.07
N SER A 119 -0.54 -18.04 -11.97
CA SER A 119 0.86 -17.73 -12.27
C SER A 119 1.11 -17.29 -13.74
N HIS A 120 0.19 -17.59 -14.64
CA HIS A 120 0.28 -17.15 -16.03
C HIS A 120 -0.11 -15.66 -16.20
N LYS A 121 -0.78 -15.05 -15.22
CA LYS A 121 -1.34 -13.70 -15.28
C LYS A 121 -0.77 -12.79 -14.17
N LEU A 122 -0.39 -13.36 -13.02
CA LEU A 122 0.14 -12.65 -11.86
C LEU A 122 1.61 -12.97 -11.67
N GLU A 123 2.44 -11.95 -11.71
CA GLU A 123 3.87 -12.03 -11.40
C GLU A 123 4.18 -11.17 -10.17
N TYR A 124 5.10 -11.66 -9.31
CA TYR A 124 5.55 -10.91 -8.14
C TYR A 124 7.07 -10.80 -8.12
N ARG A 125 7.55 -9.60 -7.90
CA ARG A 125 8.97 -9.27 -7.93
C ARG A 125 9.40 -8.56 -6.65
N HIS A 126 10.59 -8.90 -6.17
CA HIS A 126 11.26 -8.14 -5.14
C HIS A 126 11.84 -6.85 -5.75
N GLY A 127 11.47 -5.69 -5.18
CA GLY A 127 11.95 -4.40 -5.69
C GLY A 127 11.29 -3.21 -5.01
N GLU A 128 11.98 -2.08 -5.08
CA GLU A 128 11.49 -0.80 -4.57
C GLU A 128 10.53 -0.16 -5.57
N ALA A 129 9.47 0.48 -5.08
CA ALA A 129 8.49 1.22 -5.88
C ALA A 129 9.12 2.39 -6.65
N GLU A 130 10.18 2.97 -6.10
CA GLU A 130 10.94 4.07 -6.68
C GLU A 130 11.85 3.65 -7.84
N VAL A 131 12.08 2.34 -7.99
CA VAL A 131 12.98 1.78 -9.02
C VAL A 131 12.18 1.03 -10.08
N LEU A 132 11.23 0.20 -9.68
CA LEU A 132 10.47 -0.70 -10.56
C LEU A 132 11.42 -1.42 -11.53
N PRO A 133 12.30 -2.32 -11.02
CA PRO A 133 13.31 -2.95 -11.84
C PRO A 133 12.69 -3.72 -13.01
N ASP A 134 13.30 -3.62 -14.19
CA ASP A 134 12.90 -4.30 -15.42
C ASP A 134 11.49 -3.94 -15.95
N VAL A 135 10.91 -2.83 -15.47
CA VAL A 135 9.69 -2.26 -16.06
C VAL A 135 10.11 -1.23 -17.12
N ALA A 136 9.74 -1.48 -18.37
CA ALA A 136 10.08 -0.59 -19.47
C ALA A 136 9.32 0.74 -19.39
N GLU A 137 9.89 1.79 -19.95
CA GLU A 137 9.20 3.08 -20.11
C GLU A 137 7.98 2.94 -21.02
N ASN A 138 6.90 3.66 -20.71
CA ASN A 138 5.65 3.67 -21.49
C ASN A 138 5.04 2.28 -21.70
N SER A 139 5.17 1.37 -20.75
CA SER A 139 4.68 -0.01 -20.86
C SER A 139 3.47 -0.32 -19.97
N VAL A 140 3.18 0.52 -18.98
CA VAL A 140 2.18 0.30 -17.95
C VAL A 140 0.92 1.13 -18.21
N ASP A 141 -0.25 0.51 -18.19
CA ASP A 141 -1.53 1.21 -18.30
C ASP A 141 -2.01 1.74 -16.96
N LYS A 142 -1.90 0.92 -15.90
CA LYS A 142 -2.32 1.31 -14.54
C LYS A 142 -1.23 0.94 -13.51
N LEU A 143 -0.91 1.90 -12.65
CA LEU A 143 -0.05 1.71 -11.50
C LEU A 143 -0.89 1.93 -10.24
N MET A 144 -0.86 0.99 -9.31
CA MET A 144 -1.68 1.02 -8.10
C MET A 144 -0.83 0.98 -6.85
N ALA A 145 -1.29 1.65 -5.78
CA ALA A 145 -0.67 1.63 -4.46
C ALA A 145 -1.74 1.72 -3.37
N VAL A 146 -1.89 0.67 -2.58
CA VAL A 146 -2.87 0.63 -1.48
C VAL A 146 -2.14 0.74 -0.15
N GLU A 147 -2.27 1.88 0.52
CA GLU A 147 -1.68 2.13 1.86
C GLU A 147 -0.18 1.86 2.00
N CYS A 148 0.60 2.25 1.00
CA CYS A 148 2.05 2.04 1.05
C CYS A 148 2.87 3.27 0.63
N ALA A 149 2.27 4.25 -0.07
CA ALA A 149 3.01 5.37 -0.63
C ALA A 149 3.66 6.29 0.42
N PHE A 150 3.18 6.29 1.66
CA PHE A 150 3.80 7.02 2.75
C PHE A 150 5.13 6.43 3.25
N TYR A 151 5.53 5.25 2.76
CA TYR A 151 6.87 4.69 2.99
C TYR A 151 7.88 5.11 1.93
N PHE A 152 7.44 5.62 0.76
CA PHE A 152 8.28 5.86 -0.39
C PHE A 152 9.04 7.20 -0.31
N ASP A 153 10.16 7.30 -1.02
CA ASP A 153 10.65 8.58 -1.52
C ASP A 153 9.71 9.03 -2.64
N ARG A 154 8.77 9.90 -2.27
CA ARG A 154 7.68 10.33 -3.17
C ARG A 154 8.19 10.99 -4.44
N ALA A 155 9.30 11.73 -4.38
CA ALA A 155 9.84 12.40 -5.55
C ALA A 155 10.39 11.38 -6.57
N ARG A 156 11.12 10.39 -6.10
CA ARG A 156 11.63 9.29 -6.95
C ARG A 156 10.48 8.42 -7.46
N PHE A 157 9.53 8.08 -6.58
CA PHE A 157 8.39 7.24 -6.95
C PHE A 157 7.54 7.87 -8.05
N TYR A 158 7.10 9.14 -7.92
CA TYR A 158 6.26 9.76 -8.95
C TYR A 158 7.01 10.05 -10.24
N ALA A 159 8.32 10.33 -10.18
CA ALA A 159 9.15 10.42 -11.38
C ALA A 159 9.20 9.08 -12.12
N ARG A 160 9.43 7.98 -11.38
CA ARG A 160 9.46 6.63 -11.97
C ARG A 160 8.09 6.19 -12.47
N ALA A 161 7.02 6.45 -11.74
CA ALA A 161 5.64 6.17 -12.16
C ALA A 161 5.34 6.86 -13.51
N ALA A 162 5.72 8.13 -13.66
CA ALA A 162 5.53 8.85 -14.92
C ALA A 162 6.37 8.28 -16.07
N GLN A 163 7.56 7.73 -15.82
CA GLN A 163 8.37 7.08 -16.85
C GLN A 163 7.70 5.79 -17.36
N VAL A 164 7.27 4.93 -16.44
CA VAL A 164 6.75 3.60 -16.81
C VAL A 164 5.33 3.64 -17.38
N LEU A 165 4.50 4.59 -16.93
CA LEU A 165 3.14 4.73 -17.44
C LEU A 165 3.16 5.11 -18.93
N LYS A 166 2.25 4.54 -19.69
CA LYS A 166 1.92 4.98 -21.06
C LYS A 166 1.33 6.39 -21.05
N PRO A 167 1.42 7.18 -22.12
CA PRO A 167 0.61 8.39 -22.27
C PRO A 167 -0.88 8.09 -22.01
N GLY A 168 -1.52 8.87 -21.13
CA GLY A 168 -2.89 8.60 -20.65
C GLY A 168 -3.02 7.47 -19.63
N GLY A 169 -1.93 6.77 -19.30
CA GLY A 169 -1.91 5.76 -18.23
C GLY A 169 -2.09 6.39 -16.85
N ARG A 170 -2.65 5.63 -15.90
CA ARG A 170 -3.05 6.16 -14.59
C ARG A 170 -2.26 5.55 -13.43
N ALA A 171 -1.94 6.40 -12.44
CA ALA A 171 -1.52 5.97 -11.11
C ALA A 171 -2.67 6.23 -10.13
N VAL A 172 -3.09 5.20 -9.39
CA VAL A 172 -4.19 5.27 -8.42
C VAL A 172 -3.69 4.84 -7.04
N LEU A 173 -3.88 5.72 -6.06
CA LEU A 173 -3.35 5.51 -4.72
C LEU A 173 -4.45 5.70 -3.67
N ALA A 174 -4.53 4.77 -2.71
CA ALA A 174 -5.14 5.02 -1.42
C ALA A 174 -4.02 5.37 -0.43
N ASP A 175 -3.95 6.62 0.01
CA ASP A 175 -2.77 7.15 0.71
C ASP A 175 -3.14 7.99 1.93
N ILE A 176 -2.23 8.02 2.88
CA ILE A 176 -2.34 8.79 4.11
C ILE A 176 -1.39 9.98 4.04
N THR A 177 -1.92 11.16 4.28
CA THR A 177 -1.14 12.40 4.29
C THR A 177 -1.47 13.24 5.53
N LEU A 178 -0.60 14.20 5.85
CA LEU A 178 -0.86 15.16 6.92
C LEU A 178 -1.61 16.39 6.38
N ALA A 179 -2.38 17.03 7.23
CA ALA A 179 -2.98 18.32 6.95
C ALA A 179 -1.88 19.38 6.70
N ASN A 180 -2.13 20.33 5.78
CA ASN A 180 -1.11 21.29 5.33
C ASN A 180 -0.49 22.15 6.46
N TRP A 181 -1.27 22.48 7.49
CA TRP A 181 -0.78 23.26 8.63
C TRP A 181 0.24 22.50 9.50
N LEU A 182 0.37 21.17 9.33
CA LEU A 182 1.35 20.34 10.01
C LEU A 182 2.70 20.25 9.27
N SER A 183 2.94 21.06 8.27
CA SER A 183 4.17 21.04 7.46
C SER A 183 5.47 21.18 8.29
N PHE A 184 5.40 21.78 9.48
CA PHE A 184 6.52 21.91 10.39
C PHE A 184 6.99 20.53 10.97
N LEU A 185 6.10 19.53 11.08
CA LEU A 185 6.45 18.21 11.60
C LEU A 185 7.48 17.49 10.73
N GLY A 186 7.44 17.68 9.41
CA GLY A 186 8.43 17.11 8.49
C GLY A 186 9.86 17.61 8.72
N ARG A 187 10.03 18.76 9.41
CA ARG A 187 11.34 19.26 9.82
C ARG A 187 11.82 18.65 11.13
N MET A 188 10.92 18.01 11.89
CA MET A 188 11.24 17.44 13.20
C MET A 188 11.62 15.96 13.12
N ARG A 189 11.01 15.20 12.18
CA ARG A 189 11.24 13.75 12.07
C ARG A 189 11.08 13.29 10.63
N GLU A 190 11.98 12.40 10.19
CA GLU A 190 11.97 11.81 8.84
C GLU A 190 10.68 11.04 8.53
N ASP A 191 10.07 10.36 9.52
CA ASP A 191 8.79 9.66 9.34
C ASP A 191 7.70 10.63 8.86
N PHE A 192 7.57 11.80 9.50
CA PHE A 192 6.60 12.82 9.08
C PHE A 192 6.94 13.46 7.73
N LYS A 193 8.22 13.54 7.40
CA LYS A 193 8.67 14.02 6.08
C LYS A 193 8.24 13.07 4.97
N ARG A 194 8.32 11.74 5.19
CA ARG A 194 7.88 10.71 4.22
C ARG A 194 6.36 10.72 4.04
N VAL A 195 5.60 10.74 5.12
CA VAL A 195 4.14 10.88 5.05
C VAL A 195 3.78 12.16 4.30
N GLY A 196 4.45 13.27 4.60
CA GLY A 196 4.25 14.56 3.97
C GLY A 196 2.87 15.18 4.23
N THR A 197 2.72 16.44 3.89
CA THR A 197 1.40 17.07 3.87
C THR A 197 0.77 16.90 2.48
N HIS A 198 -0.56 16.92 2.41
CA HIS A 198 -1.30 16.87 1.15
C HIS A 198 -0.72 17.82 0.11
N GLY A 199 -0.60 19.12 0.40
CA GLY A 199 -0.11 20.10 -0.55
C GLY A 199 1.38 19.99 -0.88
N ALA A 200 2.21 19.39 0.01
CA ALA A 200 3.60 19.10 -0.32
C ALA A 200 3.67 17.92 -1.31
N ASN A 201 2.91 16.88 -1.07
CA ASN A 201 2.85 15.71 -1.94
C ASN A 201 2.26 16.08 -3.31
N GLN A 202 1.21 16.90 -3.33
CA GLN A 202 0.62 17.41 -4.58
C GLN A 202 1.66 18.12 -5.44
N ARG A 203 2.45 19.03 -4.88
CA ARG A 203 3.52 19.71 -5.62
C ARG A 203 4.60 18.76 -6.15
N ILE A 204 4.78 17.59 -5.53
CA ILE A 204 5.73 16.58 -6.01
C ILE A 204 5.16 15.86 -7.23
N TRP A 205 3.96 15.27 -7.13
CA TRP A 205 3.41 14.49 -8.25
C TRP A 205 3.02 15.36 -9.45
N GLU A 206 2.57 16.60 -9.26
CA GLU A 206 2.19 17.52 -10.35
C GLU A 206 3.36 17.96 -11.24
N LYS A 207 4.60 17.71 -10.80
CA LYS A 207 5.78 17.87 -11.68
C LYS A 207 5.79 16.84 -12.83
N HIS A 208 5.19 15.70 -12.63
CA HIS A 208 5.30 14.54 -13.52
C HIS A 208 3.96 14.07 -14.06
N LEU A 209 2.90 14.16 -13.28
CA LEU A 209 1.58 13.62 -13.55
C LEU A 209 0.50 14.70 -13.38
N VAL A 210 -0.65 14.52 -14.01
CA VAL A 210 -1.83 15.38 -13.86
C VAL A 210 -2.78 14.79 -12.83
N THR A 211 -3.23 15.57 -11.88
CA THR A 211 -4.29 15.18 -10.95
C THR A 211 -5.63 15.11 -11.69
N ARG A 212 -6.25 13.93 -11.73
CA ARG A 212 -7.60 13.72 -12.29
C ARG A 212 -8.67 13.87 -11.21
N SER A 213 -8.45 13.24 -10.07
CA SER A 213 -9.33 13.38 -8.92
C SER A 213 -8.61 13.12 -7.61
N ILE A 214 -9.11 13.75 -6.55
CA ILE A 214 -8.74 13.46 -5.16
C ILE A 214 -10.04 13.38 -4.38
N ARG A 215 -10.29 12.24 -3.74
CA ARG A 215 -11.45 12.02 -2.89
C ARG A 215 -10.99 11.81 -1.46
N ASP A 216 -11.52 12.60 -0.53
CA ASP A 216 -11.34 12.37 0.91
C ASP A 216 -12.17 11.14 1.29
N ILE A 217 -11.51 10.12 1.79
CA ILE A 217 -12.12 8.86 2.24
C ILE A 217 -11.93 8.63 3.75
N ASN A 218 -11.64 9.69 4.50
CA ASN A 218 -11.54 9.63 5.95
C ASN A 218 -12.82 9.09 6.63
N PRO A 219 -14.03 9.51 6.22
CA PRO A 219 -15.25 9.00 6.85
C PRO A 219 -15.37 7.48 6.77
N GLU A 220 -15.02 6.91 5.62
CA GLU A 220 -15.18 5.48 5.32
C GLU A 220 -14.03 4.64 5.91
N THR A 221 -12.82 5.19 6.01
CA THR A 221 -11.65 4.46 6.53
C THR A 221 -11.51 4.53 8.04
N ARG A 222 -12.05 5.57 8.68
CA ARG A 222 -11.95 5.78 10.12
C ARG A 222 -12.46 4.61 10.97
N PRO A 223 -13.60 3.97 10.69
CA PRO A 223 -14.03 2.79 11.44
C PRO A 223 -13.04 1.63 11.34
N GLY A 224 -12.43 1.44 10.16
CA GLY A 224 -11.42 0.42 9.91
C GLY A 224 -10.13 0.67 10.69
N VAL A 225 -9.64 1.92 10.74
CA VAL A 225 -8.48 2.31 11.56
C VAL A 225 -8.71 1.98 13.03
N GLN A 226 -9.88 2.30 13.57
CA GLN A 226 -10.24 1.98 14.95
C GLN A 226 -10.29 0.47 15.20
N ARG A 227 -10.91 -0.30 14.30
CA ARG A 227 -10.95 -1.77 14.38
C ARG A 227 -9.55 -2.39 14.33
N THR A 228 -8.65 -1.82 13.53
CA THR A 228 -7.26 -2.26 13.39
C THR A 228 -6.51 -2.18 14.71
N VAL A 229 -6.66 -1.11 15.50
CA VAL A 229 -6.03 -0.98 16.81
C VAL A 229 -6.43 -2.15 17.73
N PHE A 230 -7.73 -2.40 17.86
CA PHE A 230 -8.23 -3.50 18.70
C PHE A 230 -7.78 -4.87 18.18
N ARG A 231 -7.74 -5.05 16.86
CA ARG A 231 -7.30 -6.31 16.26
C ARG A 231 -5.81 -6.56 16.51
N ILE A 232 -4.95 -5.58 16.32
CA ILE A 232 -3.51 -5.69 16.61
C ILE A 232 -3.28 -6.07 18.07
N LEU A 233 -3.96 -5.40 19.01
CA LEU A 233 -3.84 -5.70 20.43
C LEU A 233 -4.31 -7.13 20.75
N LYS A 234 -5.41 -7.57 20.15
CA LYS A 234 -5.91 -8.95 20.29
C LYS A 234 -4.90 -9.96 19.74
N LEU A 235 -4.36 -9.74 18.53
CA LEU A 235 -3.37 -10.61 17.92
C LEU A 235 -2.09 -10.68 18.76
N ALA A 236 -1.59 -9.55 19.24
CA ALA A 236 -0.44 -9.47 20.11
C ALA A 236 -0.62 -10.24 21.44
N SER A 237 -1.86 -10.35 21.94
CA SER A 237 -2.17 -11.11 23.15
C SER A 237 -2.32 -12.61 22.92
N LEU A 238 -2.77 -13.03 21.74
CA LEU A 238 -2.99 -14.44 21.38
C LEU A 238 -1.71 -15.15 20.94
N ALA A 239 -0.79 -14.43 20.33
CA ALA A 239 0.42 -15.01 19.80
C ALA A 239 1.44 -15.24 20.93
N ARG A 240 1.99 -16.46 21.04
CA ARG A 240 3.25 -16.74 21.74
C ARG A 240 4.43 -16.18 20.95
N ILE A 241 4.34 -14.88 20.62
CA ILE A 241 5.38 -14.16 19.90
C ILE A 241 6.57 -13.86 20.79
N THR A 242 7.76 -13.85 20.18
CA THR A 242 9.00 -13.48 20.88
C THR A 242 8.91 -12.05 21.43
N GLY A 243 9.75 -11.70 22.38
CA GLY A 243 9.77 -10.35 22.94
C GLY A 243 10.04 -9.25 21.89
N ALA A 244 10.86 -9.55 20.87
CA ALA A 244 11.12 -8.64 19.74
C ALA A 244 9.88 -8.42 18.89
N GLN A 245 9.22 -9.49 18.46
CA GLN A 245 7.97 -9.42 17.69
C GLN A 245 6.87 -8.67 18.46
N ARG A 246 6.73 -8.92 19.77
CA ARG A 246 5.76 -8.21 20.62
C ARG A 246 5.99 -6.69 20.60
N ARG A 247 7.24 -6.25 20.61
CA ARG A 247 7.58 -4.82 20.54
C ARG A 247 7.13 -4.19 19.23
N GLU A 248 7.30 -4.87 18.09
CA GLU A 248 6.86 -4.38 16.77
C GLU A 248 5.32 -4.30 16.68
N TRP A 249 4.60 -5.29 17.20
CA TRP A 249 3.14 -5.25 17.29
C TRP A 249 2.64 -4.06 18.14
N TRP A 250 3.30 -3.76 19.27
CA TRP A 250 2.96 -2.59 20.09
C TRP A 250 3.26 -1.27 19.38
N LYS A 251 4.37 -1.16 18.66
CA LYS A 251 4.68 0.02 17.85
C LYS A 251 3.59 0.21 16.77
N MET A 252 3.21 -0.84 16.06
CA MET A 252 2.18 -0.78 15.04
C MET A 252 0.84 -0.33 15.64
N ALA A 253 0.43 -0.87 16.78
CA ALA A 253 -0.78 -0.44 17.49
C ALA A 253 -0.71 1.04 17.87
N PHE A 254 0.43 1.51 18.37
CA PHE A 254 0.64 2.90 18.72
C PHE A 254 0.55 3.84 17.51
N TYR A 255 1.22 3.52 16.39
CA TYR A 255 1.13 4.33 15.17
C TYR A 255 -0.29 4.33 14.60
N THR A 256 -0.99 3.20 14.59
CA THR A 256 -2.38 3.12 14.16
C THR A 256 -3.28 3.98 15.06
N GLN A 257 -3.03 4.00 16.37
CA GLN A 257 -3.77 4.88 17.29
C GLN A 257 -3.51 6.36 17.00
N LEU A 258 -2.28 6.74 16.65
CA LEU A 258 -1.98 8.12 16.23
C LEU A 258 -2.72 8.49 14.95
N VAL A 259 -2.84 7.58 13.98
CA VAL A 259 -3.63 7.80 12.77
C VAL A 259 -5.11 7.99 13.14
N ALA A 260 -5.69 7.14 14.00
CA ALA A 260 -7.08 7.26 14.45
C ALA A 260 -7.36 8.62 15.11
N ILE A 261 -6.50 9.06 16.03
CA ILE A 261 -6.61 10.37 16.67
C ILE A 261 -6.44 11.49 15.64
N GLY A 262 -5.46 11.36 14.76
CA GLY A 262 -5.18 12.32 13.69
C GLY A 262 -6.36 12.53 12.74
N GLN A 263 -7.07 11.45 12.38
CA GLN A 263 -8.30 11.55 11.58
C GLN A 263 -9.42 12.26 12.35
N MET A 264 -9.58 11.97 13.64
CA MET A 264 -10.59 12.65 14.48
C MET A 264 -10.33 14.16 14.57
N LEU A 265 -9.08 14.56 14.68
CA LEU A 265 -8.65 15.96 14.81
C LEU A 265 -8.42 16.64 13.45
N ARG A 266 -8.73 15.98 12.33
CA ARG A 266 -8.46 16.45 10.96
C ARG A 266 -6.98 16.80 10.71
N MET A 267 -6.09 16.14 11.43
CA MET A 267 -4.63 16.24 11.29
C MET A 267 -4.09 15.27 10.24
N VAL A 268 -4.78 14.17 10.03
CA VAL A 268 -4.49 13.13 9.04
C VAL A 268 -5.60 13.11 8.01
N ARG A 269 -5.21 13.02 6.75
CA ARG A 269 -6.10 12.87 5.59
C ARG A 269 -5.87 11.49 5.01
N TYR A 270 -6.95 10.84 4.67
CA TYR A 270 -6.93 9.59 3.93
C TYR A 270 -7.60 9.84 2.58
N GLU A 271 -6.86 9.65 1.50
CA GLU A 271 -7.26 10.12 0.18
C GLU A 271 -7.17 9.01 -0.86
N LEU A 272 -8.18 8.92 -1.72
CA LEU A 272 -8.10 8.18 -2.98
C LEU A 272 -7.71 9.17 -4.07
N ILE A 273 -6.54 8.96 -4.64
CA ILE A 273 -5.88 9.88 -5.58
C ILE A 273 -5.77 9.21 -6.94
N VAL A 274 -6.26 9.86 -7.98
CA VAL A 274 -6.11 9.42 -9.37
C VAL A 274 -5.24 10.42 -10.10
N LEU A 275 -4.11 9.96 -10.58
CA LEU A 275 -3.15 10.72 -11.37
C LEU A 275 -3.05 10.12 -12.77
N GLU A 276 -2.73 10.93 -13.78
CA GLU A 276 -2.59 10.48 -15.16
C GLU A 276 -1.33 11.05 -15.78
N LYS A 277 -0.65 10.24 -16.58
CA LYS A 277 0.46 10.72 -17.40
C LYS A 277 -0.06 11.58 -18.55
N LYS A 278 0.57 12.75 -18.74
CA LYS A 278 0.26 13.62 -19.90
C LYS A 278 0.43 12.84 -21.20
N ALA A 279 -0.50 13.06 -22.14
CA ALA A 279 -0.41 12.54 -23.48
C ALA A 279 0.80 13.07 -24.24
#